data_39fc82cab26e0f9e3e962ff5512dee48
#
_entry.id   39fc82cab26e0f9e3e962ff5512dee48
#
_cell.length_a   1.000
_cell.length_b   1.000
_cell.length_c   1.000
_cell.angle_alpha   90.00
_cell.angle_beta   90.00
_cell.angle_gamma   90.00
#
_symmetry.space_group_name_H-M   'P 1'
#
loop_
_entity.id
_entity.type
_entity.pdbx_description
1 polymer ?
#
loop_
_entity_poly.entity_id
_entity_poly.type
_entity_poly.pdbx_seq_one_letter_code
_entity_poly.pdbx_strand_id
1 'polypeptide(L)'
;MIRTTSLLRLFGGKAQTRLVQYLLDHKGKIFNQAGLATFMDMSPSTISRILQPLVEEGILNYEQIGGQMKIIALNDENEKTKVLIDFYEKLKSL
;
A
#
# COMPACT_ATOMS: atom_id res chain seq x y z
N MET A 1 -1.15 -18.78 18.51
CA MET A 1 -0.52 -17.87 18.26
C MET A 1 -0.27 -17.67 16.90
N ILE A 2 -0.08 -16.68 16.45
CA ILE A 2 0.08 -16.44 15.18
C ILE A 2 1.40 -16.22 14.87
N ARG A 3 1.81 -16.71 13.91
CA ARG A 3 2.99 -16.50 13.64
C ARG A 3 3.08 -16.08 12.36
N THR A 4 2.44 -15.28 11.91
CA THR A 4 2.50 -14.82 10.57
C THR A 4 3.73 -13.99 10.40
N THR A 5 4.52 -14.31 9.46
CA THR A 5 5.64 -13.46 9.10
C THR A 5 5.10 -12.26 8.37
N SER A 6 5.47 -11.07 8.79
CA SER A 6 5.00 -9.86 8.15
C SER A 6 6.16 -9.07 7.60
N LEU A 7 5.85 -8.16 6.69
CA LEU A 7 6.86 -7.28 6.14
C LEU A 7 7.46 -6.39 7.22
N LEU A 8 6.65 -6.03 8.21
CA LEU A 8 7.12 -5.20 9.30
C LEU A 8 8.23 -5.86 10.09
N ARG A 9 8.11 -7.17 10.28
CA ARG A 9 9.15 -7.91 11.00
C ARG A 9 10.43 -8.01 10.20
N LEU A 10 10.30 -8.15 8.89
CA LEU A 10 11.46 -8.31 8.03
C LEU A 10 12.14 -7.00 7.68
N PHE A 11 11.37 -5.98 7.42
CA PHE A 11 11.92 -4.73 6.91
C PHE A 11 11.80 -3.54 7.84
N GLY A 12 11.23 -3.74 9.01
CA GLY A 12 11.06 -2.66 9.98
C GLY A 12 9.69 -2.02 9.86
N GLY A 13 9.28 -1.33 10.91
CA GLY A 13 7.94 -0.78 11.01
C GLY A 13 7.80 0.65 10.56
N LYS A 14 8.58 1.09 9.59
CA LYS A 14 8.46 2.45 9.10
C LYS A 14 7.15 2.66 8.37
N ALA A 15 6.78 3.93 8.24
CA ALA A 15 5.49 4.29 7.66
C ALA A 15 5.29 3.67 6.27
N GLN A 16 6.32 3.68 5.44
CA GLN A 16 6.17 3.14 4.09
C GLN A 16 5.91 1.63 4.11
N THR A 17 6.62 0.89 4.94
CA THR A 17 6.41 -0.55 5.03
C THR A 17 5.01 -0.87 5.58
N ARG A 18 4.56 -0.09 6.57
CA ARG A 18 3.22 -0.27 7.12
C ARG A 18 2.15 -0.05 6.05
N LEU A 19 2.34 0.98 5.23
CA LEU A 19 1.39 1.27 4.17
C LEU A 19 1.38 0.16 3.12
N VAL A 20 2.55 -0.28 2.68
CA VAL A 20 2.64 -1.33 1.66
C VAL A 20 1.98 -2.60 2.16
N GLN A 21 2.25 -3.00 3.40
CA GLN A 21 1.64 -4.20 3.94
C GLN A 21 0.12 -4.07 4.02
N TYR A 22 -0.37 -2.91 4.43
CA TYR A 22 -1.81 -2.70 4.51
C TYR A 22 -2.46 -2.83 3.14
N LEU A 23 -1.83 -2.24 2.12
CA LEU A 23 -2.37 -2.33 0.77
C LEU A 23 -2.37 -3.76 0.25
N LEU A 24 -1.31 -4.50 0.53
CA LEU A 24 -1.24 -5.90 0.10
C LEU A 24 -2.26 -6.77 0.83
N ASP A 25 -2.52 -6.47 2.10
CA ASP A 25 -3.53 -7.20 2.86
C ASP A 25 -4.94 -6.91 2.35
N HIS A 26 -5.12 -5.80 1.66
CA HIS A 26 -6.43 -5.38 1.17
C HIS A 26 -6.43 -5.19 -0.34
N LYS A 27 -5.71 -6.08 -1.05
CA LYS A 27 -5.66 -5.97 -2.50
C LYS A 27 -7.06 -6.06 -3.07
N GLY A 28 -7.30 -5.34 -4.13
CA GLY A 28 -8.61 -5.27 -4.74
C GLY A 28 -9.48 -4.16 -4.21
N LYS A 29 -9.05 -3.49 -3.14
CA LYS A 29 -9.83 -2.40 -2.59
C LYS A 29 -9.36 -1.06 -3.13
N ILE A 30 -10.28 -0.10 -3.16
CA ILE A 30 -10.00 1.26 -3.61
C ILE A 30 -10.06 2.16 -2.39
N PHE A 31 -9.09 3.03 -2.24
CA PHE A 31 -9.00 3.89 -1.08
C PHE A 31 -9.05 5.36 -1.43
N ASN A 32 -9.68 6.14 -0.57
CA ASN A 32 -9.59 7.59 -0.60
C ASN A 32 -8.31 7.94 0.17
N GLN A 33 -7.42 8.73 -0.43
CA GLN A 33 -6.13 9.01 0.17
C GLN A 33 -6.23 9.66 1.54
N ALA A 34 -7.12 10.65 1.69
CA ALA A 34 -7.28 11.33 2.97
C ALA A 34 -7.78 10.38 4.05
N GLY A 35 -8.74 9.52 3.70
CA GLY A 35 -9.26 8.54 4.64
C GLY A 35 -8.21 7.53 5.03
N LEU A 36 -7.37 7.13 4.08
CA LEU A 36 -6.31 6.19 4.36
C LEU A 36 -5.27 6.81 5.31
N ALA A 37 -4.93 8.07 5.09
CA ALA A 37 -4.00 8.77 5.98
C ALA A 37 -4.54 8.79 7.42
N THR A 38 -5.81 9.12 7.57
CA THR A 38 -6.44 9.15 8.88
C THR A 38 -6.43 7.76 9.52
N PHE A 39 -6.82 6.75 8.74
CA PHE A 39 -6.84 5.39 9.25
C PHE A 39 -5.47 4.92 9.69
N MET A 40 -4.43 5.28 8.96
CA MET A 40 -3.07 4.86 9.28
C MET A 40 -2.38 5.79 10.27
N ASP A 41 -3.10 6.80 10.74
CA ASP A 41 -2.56 7.80 11.68
C ASP A 41 -1.34 8.49 11.10
N MET A 42 -1.45 8.94 9.88
CA MET A 42 -0.40 9.65 9.17
C MET A 42 -0.89 11.02 8.75
N SER A 43 0.00 12.00 8.74
CA SER A 43 -0.35 13.32 8.25
C SER A 43 -0.54 13.26 6.73
N PRO A 44 -1.29 14.23 6.16
CA PRO A 44 -1.44 14.28 4.71
C PRO A 44 -0.10 14.37 3.97
N SER A 45 0.87 15.08 4.50
CA SER A 45 2.15 15.19 3.83
C SER A 45 2.93 13.89 3.91
N THR A 46 2.82 13.16 5.00
CA THR A 46 3.50 11.86 5.13
C THR A 46 2.92 10.86 4.14
N ILE A 47 1.59 10.74 4.09
CA ILE A 47 0.98 9.76 3.19
C ILE A 47 1.30 10.11 1.73
N SER A 48 1.27 11.38 1.38
CA SER A 48 1.59 11.80 0.03
C SER A 48 3.03 11.44 -0.35
N ARG A 49 3.97 11.67 0.57
CA ARG A 49 5.37 11.40 0.34
C ARG A 49 5.64 9.92 0.13
N ILE A 50 5.04 9.07 0.95
CA ILE A 50 5.33 7.64 0.86
C ILE A 50 4.56 6.96 -0.27
N LEU A 51 3.46 7.55 -0.74
CA LEU A 51 2.75 6.99 -1.89
C LEU A 51 3.46 7.29 -3.20
N GLN A 52 4.18 8.40 -3.27
CA GLN A 52 4.73 8.86 -4.53
C GLN A 52 5.62 7.84 -5.24
N PRO A 53 6.60 7.20 -4.60
CA PRO A 53 7.41 6.20 -5.31
C PRO A 53 6.58 5.02 -5.79
N LEU A 54 5.53 4.66 -5.07
CA LEU A 54 4.68 3.54 -5.49
C LEU A 54 3.88 3.91 -6.74
N VAL A 55 3.44 5.15 -6.82
CA VAL A 55 2.73 5.64 -8.00
C VAL A 55 3.70 5.73 -9.19
N GLU A 56 4.90 6.24 -8.94
CA GLU A 56 5.89 6.39 -10.00
C GLU A 56 6.33 5.05 -10.59
N GLU A 57 6.37 4.01 -9.76
CA GLU A 57 6.74 2.69 -10.23
C GLU A 57 5.56 1.93 -10.84
N GLY A 58 4.40 2.54 -10.86
CA GLY A 58 3.21 1.90 -11.44
C GLY A 58 2.55 0.88 -10.53
N ILE A 59 3.01 0.77 -9.28
CA ILE A 59 2.45 -0.20 -8.34
C ILE A 59 1.07 0.22 -7.90
N LEU A 60 0.84 1.53 -7.80
CA LEU A 60 -0.48 2.06 -7.46
C LEU A 60 -1.06 2.83 -8.61
N ASN A 61 -2.35 2.66 -8.81
CA ASN A 61 -3.13 3.55 -9.67
C ASN A 61 -3.53 4.73 -8.80
N TYR A 62 -3.46 5.91 -9.38
CA TYR A 62 -3.77 7.13 -8.67
C TYR A 62 -4.65 7.99 -9.57
N GLU A 63 -5.77 8.44 -9.04
CA GLU A 63 -6.69 9.23 -9.79
C GLU A 63 -7.24 10.35 -8.94
N GLN A 64 -7.34 11.55 -9.49
CA GLN A 64 -7.92 12.68 -8.78
C GLN A 64 -9.29 12.95 -9.36
N ILE A 65 -10.30 12.95 -8.52
CA ILE A 65 -11.68 13.10 -8.93
C ILE A 65 -12.24 14.37 -8.33
N GLY A 66 -12.91 15.17 -9.15
CA GLY A 66 -13.59 16.36 -8.67
C GLY A 66 -12.66 17.39 -8.08
N GLY A 67 -11.42 17.39 -8.44
CA GLY A 67 -10.48 18.42 -8.01
C GLY A 67 -9.83 18.18 -6.65
N GLN A 68 -10.49 17.45 -5.76
CA GLN A 68 -9.94 17.27 -4.42
C GLN A 68 -9.77 15.84 -4.00
N MET A 69 -10.66 14.95 -4.41
CA MET A 69 -10.63 13.59 -3.96
C MET A 69 -9.56 12.80 -4.70
N LYS A 70 -8.66 12.17 -3.96
CA LYS A 70 -7.60 11.36 -4.54
C LYS A 70 -7.86 9.91 -4.21
N ILE A 71 -7.96 9.10 -5.26
CA ILE A 71 -8.30 7.69 -5.14
C ILE A 71 -7.08 6.86 -5.48
N ILE A 72 -6.77 5.85 -4.68
CA ILE A 72 -5.64 4.98 -4.93
C ILE A 72 -6.05 3.52 -4.81
N ALA A 73 -5.38 2.67 -5.57
CA ALA A 73 -5.61 1.24 -5.53
C ALA A 73 -4.38 0.55 -6.07
N LEU A 74 -4.13 -0.68 -5.61
CA LEU A 74 -3.03 -1.46 -6.19
C LEU A 74 -3.33 -1.71 -7.66
N ASN A 75 -2.31 -1.55 -8.49
CA ASN A 75 -2.45 -1.81 -9.92
C ASN A 75 -2.00 -3.24 -10.18
N ASP A 76 -2.94 -4.18 -10.11
CA ASP A 76 -2.62 -5.59 -10.22
C ASP A 76 -2.31 -6.04 -11.65
N GLU A 77 -2.32 -5.12 -12.60
CA GLU A 77 -1.87 -5.43 -13.95
C GLU A 77 -0.41 -5.08 -14.17
N ASN A 78 0.19 -4.38 -13.22
CA ASN A 78 1.59 -4.01 -13.31
C ASN A 78 2.45 -5.17 -12.81
N GLU A 79 3.52 -5.48 -13.54
CA GLU A 79 4.36 -6.63 -13.20
C GLU A 79 5.01 -6.53 -11.84
N LYS A 80 5.42 -5.33 -11.44
CA LYS A 80 6.01 -5.15 -10.11
C LYS A 80 5.00 -5.44 -9.01
N THR A 81 3.77 -5.02 -9.22
CA THR A 81 2.69 -5.29 -8.26
C THR A 81 2.45 -6.79 -8.15
N LYS A 82 2.43 -7.48 -9.29
CA LYS A 82 2.21 -8.92 -9.28
C LYS A 82 3.31 -9.65 -8.50
N VAL A 83 4.55 -9.22 -8.68
CA VAL A 83 5.67 -9.81 -7.94
C VAL A 83 5.52 -9.57 -6.45
N LEU A 84 5.13 -8.36 -6.05
CA LEU A 84 4.95 -8.05 -4.65
C LEU A 84 3.81 -8.86 -4.03
N ILE A 85 2.70 -8.98 -4.74
CA ILE A 85 1.57 -9.76 -4.25
C ILE A 85 1.97 -11.22 -4.10
N ASP A 86 2.64 -11.78 -5.10
CA ASP A 86 3.06 -13.17 -5.08
C ASP A 86 4.03 -13.43 -3.93
N PHE A 87 5.00 -12.54 -3.76
CA PHE A 87 5.97 -12.66 -2.68
C PHE A 87 5.27 -12.63 -1.32
N TYR A 88 4.36 -11.69 -1.14
CA TYR A 88 3.68 -11.54 0.14
C TYR A 88 2.77 -12.73 0.44
N GLU A 89 2.04 -13.21 -0.56
CA GLU A 89 1.16 -14.36 -0.38
C GLU A 89 1.97 -15.60 -0.02
N LYS A 90 3.09 -15.81 -0.69
CA LYS A 90 3.94 -16.96 -0.39
C LYS A 90 4.54 -16.85 1.00
N LEU A 91 4.96 -15.64 1.37
CA LEU A 91 5.54 -15.41 2.68
C LEU A 91 4.53 -15.74 3.78
N LYS A 92 3.28 -15.34 3.60
CA LYS A 92 2.25 -15.59 4.60
C LYS A 92 1.88 -17.05 4.72
N SER A 93 2.12 -17.84 3.69
CA SER A 93 1.75 -19.24 3.70
C SER A 93 2.79 -20.13 4.36
N LEU A 94 3.92 -19.60 4.73
CA LEU A 94 5.00 -20.37 5.34
C LEU A 94 4.90 -20.46 6.88
#